data_8364cdd8d156d2c775bc3d659697d6aa
#
_entry.id   8364cdd8d156d2c775bc3d659697d6aa
#
_cell.length_a   1.000
_cell.length_b   1.000
_cell.length_c   1.000
_cell.angle_alpha   90.00
_cell.angle_beta   90.00
_cell.angle_gamma   90.00
#
_symmetry.space_group_name_H-M   'P 1'
#
loop_
_entity.id
_entity.type
_entity.pdbx_description
1 polymer ?
#
loop_
_entity_poly.entity_id
_entity_poly.type
_entity_poly.pdbx_seq_one_letter_code
_entity_poly.pdbx_strand_id
1 'polypeptide(L)'
;MTKDLNNNKEESKEIIFSQTNDLLNKNQDENESINYNFLRPQTFDDFIGQSKVKESISIAVSAAKERKESLDHVLFYGPPGLGKTTLSQIIAKQSFADYTHLGGPTIERAADLVGILTH
;
A
#
# COMPACT_ATOMS: atom_id res chain seq x y z
N MET A 1 -40.83 -2.89 38.40
CA MET A 1 -40.56 -3.89 37.37
C MET A 1 -39.95 -3.34 36.08
N THR A 2 -39.99 -2.05 35.83
CA THR A 2 -39.44 -1.44 34.60
C THR A 2 -37.97 -0.91 34.72
N LYS A 3 -37.42 -0.86 35.92
CA LYS A 3 -36.03 -0.38 36.14
C LYS A 3 -34.95 -1.44 35.86
N ASP A 4 -35.24 -2.73 36.06
CA ASP A 4 -34.27 -3.80 35.92
C ASP A 4 -34.01 -4.23 34.44
N LEU A 5 -34.98 -3.98 33.57
CA LEU A 5 -34.86 -4.28 32.13
C LEU A 5 -34.01 -3.26 31.35
N ASN A 6 -33.91 -2.01 31.86
CA ASN A 6 -33.07 -0.97 31.23
C ASN A 6 -31.59 -1.12 31.61
N ASN A 7 -31.29 -1.53 32.84
CA ASN A 7 -29.91 -1.76 33.28
C ASN A 7 -29.25 -2.91 32.52
N ASN A 8 -29.97 -3.99 32.27
CA ASN A 8 -29.47 -5.16 31.53
C ASN A 8 -29.17 -4.87 30.05
N LYS A 9 -29.86 -3.87 29.46
CA LYS A 9 -29.59 -3.45 28.08
C LYS A 9 -28.39 -2.54 27.94
N GLU A 10 -28.11 -1.72 28.95
CA GLU A 10 -26.93 -0.84 28.96
C GLU A 10 -25.67 -1.62 29.25
N GLU A 11 -25.68 -2.53 30.24
CA GLU A 11 -24.55 -3.44 30.51
C GLU A 11 -24.21 -4.32 29.30
N SER A 12 -25.22 -4.83 28.61
CA SER A 12 -25.00 -5.63 27.39
C SER A 12 -24.37 -4.83 26.26
N LYS A 13 -24.70 -3.54 26.12
CA LYS A 13 -24.12 -2.64 25.13
C LYS A 13 -22.68 -2.27 25.47
N GLU A 14 -22.36 -2.03 26.74
CA GLU A 14 -20.99 -1.74 27.17
C GLU A 14 -20.07 -2.95 27.01
N ILE A 15 -20.56 -4.15 27.32
CA ILE A 15 -19.80 -5.38 27.11
C ILE A 15 -19.52 -5.62 25.61
N ILE A 16 -20.51 -5.42 24.76
CA ILE A 16 -20.34 -5.56 23.30
C ILE A 16 -19.37 -4.51 22.77
N PHE A 17 -19.47 -3.26 23.25
CA PHE A 17 -18.58 -2.18 22.84
C PHE A 17 -17.13 -2.40 23.29
N SER A 18 -16.91 -2.89 24.53
CA SER A 18 -15.57 -3.22 25.03
C SER A 18 -14.95 -4.41 24.28
N GLN A 19 -15.72 -5.46 24.02
CA GLN A 19 -15.26 -6.61 23.23
C GLN A 19 -14.96 -6.23 21.77
N THR A 20 -15.74 -5.33 21.19
CA THR A 20 -15.49 -4.82 19.84
C THR A 20 -14.21 -3.98 19.80
N ASN A 21 -13.96 -3.16 20.81
CA ASN A 21 -12.72 -2.37 20.93
C ASN A 21 -11.49 -3.26 21.17
N ASP A 22 -11.60 -4.32 21.97
CA ASP A 22 -10.52 -5.28 22.18
C ASP A 22 -10.20 -6.10 20.91
N LEU A 23 -11.22 -6.44 20.12
CA LEU A 23 -11.04 -7.09 18.83
C LEU A 23 -10.45 -6.13 17.78
N LEU A 24 -10.82 -4.86 17.81
CA LEU A 24 -10.26 -3.83 16.94
C LEU A 24 -8.80 -3.54 17.30
N ASN A 25 -8.46 -3.45 18.60
CA ASN A 25 -7.08 -3.21 19.04
C ASN A 25 -6.14 -4.41 18.82
N LYS A 26 -6.63 -5.65 18.93
CA LYS A 26 -5.83 -6.85 18.63
C LYS A 26 -5.56 -7.04 17.15
N ASN A 27 -6.41 -6.49 16.29
CA ASN A 27 -6.25 -6.58 14.84
C ASN A 27 -5.53 -5.36 14.21
N GLN A 28 -5.19 -4.33 14.99
CA GLN A 28 -4.59 -3.11 14.46
C GLN A 28 -3.14 -3.31 13.99
N ASP A 29 -2.36 -4.16 14.63
CA ASP A 29 -0.93 -4.29 14.31
C ASP A 29 -0.64 -5.18 13.08
N GLU A 30 -1.52 -6.14 12.74
CA GLU A 30 -1.34 -7.02 11.58
C GLU A 30 -2.28 -6.72 10.41
N ASN A 31 -3.48 -6.17 10.66
CA ASN A 31 -4.49 -5.93 9.64
C ASN A 31 -4.49 -4.50 9.08
N GLU A 32 -3.89 -3.51 9.73
CA GLU A 32 -3.81 -2.16 9.16
C GLU A 32 -2.95 -2.14 7.89
N SER A 33 -1.83 -2.83 7.88
CA SER A 33 -0.98 -2.95 6.68
C SER A 33 -1.67 -3.74 5.55
N ILE A 34 -2.51 -4.73 5.89
CA ILE A 34 -3.25 -5.55 4.92
C ILE A 34 -4.42 -4.77 4.31
N ASN A 35 -5.17 -4.01 5.11
CA ASN A 35 -6.34 -3.26 4.65
C ASN A 35 -5.96 -2.05 3.79
N TYR A 36 -4.88 -1.34 4.10
CA TYR A 36 -4.43 -0.21 3.28
C TYR A 36 -3.90 -0.65 1.91
N ASN A 37 -3.29 -1.82 1.82
CA ASN A 37 -2.85 -2.37 0.54
C ASN A 37 -4.03 -2.79 -0.36
N PHE A 38 -5.13 -3.24 0.21
CA PHE A 38 -6.35 -3.58 -0.55
C PHE A 38 -7.04 -2.34 -1.14
N LEU A 39 -6.98 -1.20 -0.44
CA LEU A 39 -7.58 0.06 -0.90
C LEU A 39 -6.73 0.79 -1.95
N ARG A 40 -5.47 0.38 -2.17
CA ARG A 40 -4.61 0.98 -3.18
C ARG A 40 -4.85 0.35 -4.55
N PRO A 41 -4.82 1.13 -5.62
CA PRO A 41 -4.86 0.61 -6.98
C PRO A 41 -3.79 -0.47 -7.20
N GLN A 42 -4.18 -1.57 -7.80
CA GLN A 42 -3.28 -2.71 -8.05
C GLN A 42 -2.83 -2.78 -9.51
N THR A 43 -3.60 -2.16 -10.39
CA THR A 43 -3.34 -2.12 -11.83
C THR A 43 -3.34 -0.68 -12.33
N PHE A 44 -2.86 -0.47 -13.55
CA PHE A 44 -2.96 0.85 -14.20
C PHE A 44 -4.41 1.27 -14.43
N ASP A 45 -5.32 0.33 -14.62
CA ASP A 45 -6.75 0.62 -14.85
C ASP A 45 -7.44 1.10 -13.58
N ASP A 46 -7.07 0.54 -12.43
CA ASP A 46 -7.58 0.97 -11.12
C ASP A 46 -7.06 2.35 -10.71
N PHE A 47 -5.94 2.78 -11.25
CA PHE A 47 -5.31 4.07 -10.92
C PHE A 47 -6.03 5.22 -11.64
N ILE A 48 -6.76 6.02 -10.87
CA ILE A 48 -7.53 7.15 -11.41
C ILE A 48 -6.65 8.39 -11.52
N GLY A 49 -6.73 9.07 -12.67
CA GLY A 49 -5.97 10.28 -12.95
C GLY A 49 -4.61 10.02 -13.59
N GLN A 50 -3.83 11.08 -13.77
CA GLN A 50 -2.48 11.07 -14.37
C GLN A 50 -2.40 10.33 -15.72
N SER A 51 -3.39 10.48 -16.59
CA SER A 51 -3.57 9.67 -17.80
C SER A 51 -2.34 9.64 -18.70
N LYS A 52 -1.68 10.78 -18.92
CA LYS A 52 -0.46 10.85 -19.74
C LYS A 52 0.72 10.09 -19.13
N VAL A 53 0.93 10.22 -17.82
CA VAL A 53 2.00 9.51 -17.09
C VAL A 53 1.72 8.02 -17.12
N LYS A 54 0.49 7.63 -16.84
CA LYS A 54 0.04 6.24 -16.87
C LYS A 54 0.24 5.58 -18.24
N GLU A 55 -0.14 6.27 -19.32
CA GLU A 55 0.04 5.80 -20.69
C GLU A 55 1.53 5.60 -21.02
N SER A 56 2.37 6.60 -20.76
CA SER A 56 3.81 6.52 -21.02
C SER A 56 4.48 5.36 -20.28
N ILE A 57 4.13 5.15 -19.01
CA ILE A 57 4.69 4.06 -18.20
C ILE A 57 4.17 2.71 -18.66
N SER A 58 2.90 2.60 -19.00
CA SER A 58 2.31 1.36 -19.50
C SER A 58 3.01 0.90 -20.77
N ILE A 59 3.30 1.82 -21.69
CA ILE A 59 4.06 1.53 -22.92
C ILE A 59 5.48 1.06 -22.57
N ALA A 60 6.17 1.75 -21.68
CA ALA A 60 7.54 1.38 -21.27
C ALA A 60 7.61 -0.01 -20.62
N VAL A 61 6.67 -0.33 -19.73
CA VAL A 61 6.57 -1.64 -19.08
C VAL A 61 6.27 -2.74 -20.11
N SER A 62 5.35 -2.49 -21.03
CA SER A 62 5.00 -3.45 -22.09
C SER A 62 6.20 -3.72 -23.01
N ALA A 63 6.90 -2.68 -23.42
CA ALA A 63 8.09 -2.80 -24.26
C ALA A 63 9.23 -3.57 -23.57
N ALA A 64 9.48 -3.31 -22.27
CA ALA A 64 10.47 -4.06 -21.50
C ALA A 64 10.10 -5.56 -21.41
N LYS A 65 8.83 -5.88 -21.18
CA LYS A 65 8.33 -7.25 -21.17
C LYS A 65 8.52 -7.97 -22.49
N GLU A 66 8.21 -7.31 -23.59
CA GLU A 66 8.40 -7.89 -24.96
C GLU A 66 9.87 -8.22 -25.24
N ARG A 67 10.77 -7.34 -24.80
CA ARG A 67 12.21 -7.57 -24.92
C ARG A 67 12.78 -8.57 -23.89
N LYS A 68 11.98 -8.97 -22.91
CA LYS A 68 12.43 -9.78 -21.75
C LYS A 68 13.56 -9.10 -20.97
N GLU A 69 13.51 -7.81 -20.87
CA GLU A 69 14.49 -6.97 -20.16
C GLU A 69 13.85 -6.33 -18.93
N SER A 70 14.71 -5.89 -18.02
CA SER A 70 14.27 -5.06 -16.89
C SER A 70 13.84 -3.70 -17.40
N LEU A 71 12.86 -3.09 -16.70
CA LEU A 71 12.51 -1.71 -16.95
C LEU A 71 13.69 -0.81 -16.58
N ASP A 72 13.97 0.20 -17.40
CA ASP A 72 14.95 1.24 -17.08
C ASP A 72 14.58 2.02 -15.83
N HIS A 73 15.56 2.74 -15.28
CA HIS A 73 15.33 3.58 -14.10
C HIS A 73 14.26 4.63 -14.38
N VAL A 74 13.29 4.73 -13.47
CA VAL A 74 12.16 5.67 -13.58
C VAL A 74 12.22 6.64 -12.41
N LEU A 75 12.15 7.93 -12.71
CA LEU A 75 12.06 8.99 -11.73
C LEU A 75 10.66 9.63 -11.75
N PHE A 76 9.93 9.50 -10.64
CA PHE A 76 8.70 10.25 -10.41
C PHE A 76 9.00 11.52 -9.64
N TYR A 77 8.76 12.65 -10.26
CA TYR A 77 8.94 13.97 -9.65
C TYR A 77 7.60 14.71 -9.56
N GLY A 78 7.34 15.34 -8.44
CA GLY A 78 6.13 16.16 -8.24
C GLY A 78 5.73 16.30 -6.78
N PRO A 79 4.70 17.11 -6.48
CA PRO A 79 4.20 17.32 -5.13
C PRO A 79 3.68 16.01 -4.49
N PRO A 80 3.60 15.95 -3.15
CA PRO A 80 3.07 14.79 -2.45
C PRO A 80 1.58 14.57 -2.79
N GLY A 81 1.12 13.33 -2.64
CA GLY A 81 -0.30 12.97 -2.81
C GLY A 81 -0.73 12.69 -4.26
N LEU A 82 0.17 12.72 -5.24
CA LEU A 82 -0.15 12.44 -6.66
C LEU A 82 0.00 10.95 -7.05
N GLY A 83 0.24 10.07 -6.10
CA GLY A 83 0.29 8.63 -6.34
C GLY A 83 1.63 8.08 -6.84
N LYS A 84 2.75 8.79 -6.63
CA LYS A 84 4.10 8.33 -7.05
C LYS A 84 4.46 6.95 -6.51
N THR A 85 4.26 6.73 -5.21
CA THR A 85 4.51 5.44 -4.55
C THR A 85 3.58 4.35 -5.07
N THR A 86 2.31 4.68 -5.28
CA THR A 86 1.31 3.75 -5.83
C THR A 86 1.68 3.32 -7.25
N LEU A 87 2.09 4.25 -8.11
CA LEU A 87 2.56 3.93 -9.46
C LEU A 87 3.79 3.02 -9.43
N SER A 88 4.74 3.25 -8.53
CA SER A 88 5.92 2.38 -8.38
C SER A 88 5.52 0.94 -8.00
N GLN A 89 4.54 0.77 -7.12
CA GLN A 89 4.01 -0.54 -6.74
C GLN A 89 3.30 -1.25 -7.91
N ILE A 90 2.52 -0.50 -8.69
CA ILE A 90 1.84 -1.04 -9.87
C ILE A 90 2.87 -1.50 -10.91
N ILE A 91 3.92 -0.71 -11.15
CA ILE A 91 5.02 -1.07 -12.06
C ILE A 91 5.67 -2.39 -11.64
N ALA A 92 6.05 -2.52 -10.37
CA ALA A 92 6.67 -3.73 -9.85
C ALA A 92 5.78 -4.96 -10.07
N LYS A 93 4.50 -4.86 -9.73
CA LYS A 93 3.50 -5.92 -9.97
C LYS A 93 3.36 -6.26 -11.44
N GLN A 94 3.24 -5.26 -12.28
CA GLN A 94 3.12 -5.46 -13.74
C GLN A 94 4.38 -6.05 -14.36
N SER A 95 5.54 -5.78 -13.78
CA SER A 95 6.84 -6.31 -14.24
C SER A 95 7.17 -7.69 -13.65
N PHE A 96 6.30 -8.24 -12.78
CA PHE A 96 6.57 -9.46 -12.01
C PHE A 96 7.87 -9.39 -11.21
N ALA A 97 8.21 -8.19 -10.72
CA ALA A 97 9.42 -7.93 -9.95
C ALA A 97 9.10 -7.82 -8.46
N ASP A 98 10.06 -8.21 -7.63
CA ASP A 98 10.00 -7.97 -6.21
C ASP A 98 10.03 -6.46 -5.92
N TYR A 99 9.35 -6.05 -4.87
CA TYR A 99 9.23 -4.65 -4.49
C TYR A 99 9.74 -4.41 -3.08
N THR A 100 10.77 -3.58 -2.98
CA THR A 100 11.27 -3.09 -1.69
C THR A 100 11.14 -1.57 -1.62
N HIS A 101 10.51 -1.09 -0.56
CA HIS A 101 10.32 0.35 -0.33
C HIS A 101 11.28 0.86 0.73
N LEU A 102 12.04 1.89 0.39
CA LEU A 102 13.03 2.53 1.26
C LEU A 102 12.79 4.02 1.32
N GLY A 103 12.88 4.58 2.51
CA GLY A 103 12.91 6.02 2.69
C GLY A 103 14.28 6.59 2.38
N GLY A 104 14.35 7.76 1.71
CA GLY A 104 15.62 8.43 1.40
C GLY A 104 16.56 8.60 2.61
N PRO A 105 16.06 9.03 3.79
CA PRO A 105 16.88 9.16 5.01
C PRO A 105 17.47 7.85 5.53
N THR A 106 16.96 6.69 5.11
CA THR A 106 17.46 5.38 5.53
C THR A 106 18.74 4.97 4.77
N ILE A 107 19.04 5.65 3.66
CA ILE A 107 20.20 5.37 2.80
C ILE A 107 21.22 6.47 3.05
N GLU A 108 22.17 6.23 3.94
CA GLU A 108 23.25 7.19 4.25
C GLU A 108 24.51 6.92 3.44
N ARG A 109 24.76 5.67 3.07
CA ARG A 109 25.99 5.24 2.37
C ARG A 109 25.67 4.39 1.15
N ALA A 110 26.53 4.47 0.15
CA ALA A 110 26.42 3.62 -1.04
C ALA A 110 26.42 2.10 -0.70
N ALA A 111 27.10 1.72 0.38
CA ALA A 111 27.13 0.32 0.87
C ALA A 111 25.75 -0.18 1.31
N ASP A 112 24.90 0.69 1.82
CA ASP A 112 23.53 0.33 2.24
C ASP A 112 22.69 -0.08 1.02
N LEU A 113 22.87 0.60 -0.10
CA LEU A 113 22.24 0.25 -1.38
C LEU A 113 22.72 -1.11 -1.91
N VAL A 114 24.03 -1.39 -1.82
CA VAL A 114 24.59 -2.65 -2.31
C VAL A 114 23.96 -3.84 -1.59
N GLY A 115 23.82 -3.77 -0.26
CA GLY A 115 23.18 -4.83 0.53
C GLY A 115 21.74 -5.14 0.11
N ILE A 116 21.00 -4.12 -0.34
CA ILE A 116 19.62 -4.26 -0.78
C ILE A 116 19.52 -4.81 -2.21
N LEU A 117 20.44 -4.40 -3.09
CA LEU A 117 20.44 -4.82 -4.50
C LEU A 117 21.01 -6.23 -4.72
N THR A 118 21.71 -6.81 -3.72
CA THR A 118 22.34 -8.13 -3.80
C THR A 118 21.58 -9.23 -3.09
N HIS A 119 20.44 -8.92 -2.48
CA HIS A 119 19.53 -9.87 -1.86
C HIS A 119 18.38 -10.16 -2.79
#